data_a2243fb3c85bcb0a618fd0354793f65e
#
_entry.id   a2243fb3c85bcb0a618fd0354793f65e
#
_cell.length_a   1.000
_cell.length_b   1.000
_cell.length_c   1.000
_cell.angle_alpha   90.00
_cell.angle_beta   90.00
_cell.angle_gamma   90.00
#
_symmetry.space_group_name_H-M   'P 1'
#
loop_
_entity.id
_entity.type
_entity.pdbx_description
1 polymer ?
#
loop_
_entity_poly.entity_id
_entity_poly.type
_entity_poly.pdbx_seq_one_letter_code
_entity_poly.pdbx_strand_id
1 'polypeptide(L)'
;EWENNFDPIEVDGRVYIRAPFHEEKQGFEYPMLIEPKMSFGTGHHQTTHMMIQWLLETDTNGHEVLDMGCGTGILGILADMLGASRVHGIDIDTWCIENTLENAERNQSKMTADVGGADVIEGTFDTICANINLNVLLADMNAYVGALKEGGTIFFSGFYEENIPTLRESASAAGLTYVGVKEREQWRSLKMVK
;
A
#
# COMPACT_ATOMS: atom_id res chain seq x y z
N GLU A 1 -15.05 10.35 17.84
CA GLU A 1 -15.21 11.37 16.78
C GLU A 1 -14.46 11.01 15.49
N TRP A 2 -13.26 10.41 15.58
CA TRP A 2 -12.51 9.97 14.40
C TRP A 2 -13.15 8.76 13.69
N GLU A 3 -13.86 7.92 14.41
CA GLU A 3 -14.60 6.78 13.85
C GLU A 3 -15.64 7.22 12.82
N ASN A 4 -16.22 8.38 13.01
CA ASN A 4 -17.24 8.92 12.11
C ASN A 4 -16.69 9.41 10.77
N ASN A 5 -15.37 9.53 10.64
CA ASN A 5 -14.70 10.01 9.42
C ASN A 5 -14.13 8.90 8.53
N PHE A 6 -14.30 7.64 8.95
CA PHE A 6 -13.89 6.50 8.14
C PHE A 6 -15.10 5.99 7.36
N ASP A 7 -15.17 6.36 6.09
CA ASP A 7 -16.19 5.86 5.17
C ASP A 7 -15.77 4.51 4.58
N PRO A 8 -16.72 3.61 4.27
CA PRO A 8 -16.39 2.37 3.59
C PRO A 8 -15.75 2.66 2.22
N ILE A 9 -14.85 1.79 1.80
CA ILE A 9 -14.14 1.92 0.53
C ILE A 9 -14.60 0.80 -0.39
N GLU A 10 -15.13 1.16 -1.56
CA GLU A 10 -15.45 0.22 -2.63
C GLU A 10 -14.53 0.48 -3.82
N VAL A 11 -13.89 -0.56 -4.33
CA VAL A 11 -13.00 -0.44 -5.48
C VAL A 11 -13.39 -1.44 -6.56
N ASP A 12 -13.76 -0.91 -7.73
CA ASP A 12 -14.05 -1.65 -8.96
C ASP A 12 -15.08 -2.78 -8.79
N GLY A 13 -15.97 -2.66 -7.83
CA GLY A 13 -16.98 -3.69 -7.53
C GLY A 13 -16.40 -4.99 -6.98
N ARG A 14 -15.11 -5.05 -6.68
CA ARG A 14 -14.40 -6.27 -6.27
C ARG A 14 -13.94 -6.22 -4.81
N VAL A 15 -13.51 -5.06 -4.32
CA VAL A 15 -13.04 -4.87 -2.95
C VAL A 15 -14.02 -4.02 -2.18
N TYR A 16 -14.38 -4.46 -0.98
CA TYR A 16 -15.20 -3.70 -0.05
C TYR A 16 -14.53 -3.68 1.32
N ILE A 17 -14.16 -2.50 1.77
CA ILE A 17 -13.48 -2.30 3.06
C ILE A 17 -14.42 -1.53 3.96
N ARG A 18 -14.74 -2.12 5.10
CA ARG A 18 -15.63 -1.51 6.09
C ARG A 18 -15.04 -1.58 7.49
N ALA A 19 -15.44 -0.64 8.33
CA ALA A 19 -15.24 -0.74 9.78
C ALA A 19 -16.35 -1.58 10.41
N PRO A 20 -16.17 -2.05 11.67
CA PRO A 20 -17.20 -2.86 12.34
C PRO A 20 -18.58 -2.19 12.45
N PHE A 21 -18.63 -0.87 12.49
CA PHE A 21 -19.89 -0.11 12.58
C PHE A 21 -20.56 0.15 11.23
N HIS A 22 -19.91 -0.22 10.12
CA HIS A 22 -20.51 -0.10 8.78
C HIS A 22 -21.34 -1.34 8.44
N GLU A 23 -22.30 -1.14 7.53
CA GLU A 23 -23.13 -2.23 7.02
C GLU A 23 -22.29 -3.24 6.25
N GLU A 24 -22.55 -4.53 6.51
CA GLU A 24 -21.98 -5.61 5.73
C GLU A 24 -22.69 -5.72 4.38
N LYS A 25 -21.91 -5.84 3.30
CA LYS A 25 -22.43 -5.99 1.94
C LYS A 25 -21.93 -7.30 1.32
N GLN A 26 -22.84 -7.99 0.64
CA GLN A 26 -22.53 -9.23 -0.08
C GLN A 26 -22.11 -8.96 -1.52
N GLY A 27 -21.48 -9.93 -2.17
CA GLY A 27 -21.17 -9.89 -3.59
C GLY A 27 -19.78 -9.37 -3.95
N PHE A 28 -18.92 -9.10 -2.98
CA PHE A 28 -17.54 -8.68 -3.22
C PHE A 28 -16.58 -9.88 -3.13
N GLU A 29 -15.62 -9.95 -4.06
CA GLU A 29 -14.57 -10.98 -4.03
C GLU A 29 -13.67 -10.83 -2.79
N TYR A 30 -13.39 -9.59 -2.42
CA TYR A 30 -12.45 -9.25 -1.35
C TYR A 30 -13.12 -8.34 -0.32
N PRO A 31 -13.97 -8.90 0.54
CA PRO A 31 -14.50 -8.15 1.68
C PRO A 31 -13.44 -8.07 2.78
N MET A 32 -13.26 -6.88 3.35
CA MET A 32 -12.24 -6.65 4.36
C MET A 32 -12.80 -5.86 5.53
N LEU A 33 -12.49 -6.30 6.74
CA LEU A 33 -12.90 -5.64 7.97
C LEU A 33 -11.69 -4.91 8.55
N ILE A 34 -11.77 -3.58 8.59
CA ILE A 34 -10.69 -2.74 9.09
C ILE A 34 -11.20 -1.88 10.23
N GLU A 35 -10.56 -1.96 11.37
CA GLU A 35 -10.79 -1.03 12.47
C GLU A 35 -9.64 -0.02 12.49
N PRO A 36 -9.89 1.23 12.06
CA PRO A 36 -8.86 2.26 12.06
C PRO A 36 -8.65 2.78 13.49
N LYS A 37 -7.41 2.82 13.94
CA LYS A 37 -7.03 3.36 15.27
C LYS A 37 -6.26 4.66 15.18
N MET A 38 -6.22 5.25 13.99
CA MET A 38 -5.52 6.50 13.72
C MET A 38 -6.34 7.38 12.82
N SER A 39 -6.08 8.68 12.84
CA SER A 39 -6.67 9.59 11.87
C SER A 39 -5.95 9.45 10.53
N PHE A 40 -6.74 9.42 9.47
CA PHE A 40 -6.21 9.40 8.11
C PHE A 40 -5.90 10.81 7.66
N GLY A 41 -4.77 10.97 6.95
CA GLY A 41 -4.43 12.23 6.32
C GLY A 41 -5.33 12.54 5.12
N THR A 42 -5.24 13.77 4.65
CA THR A 42 -5.92 14.22 3.43
C THR A 42 -5.50 13.33 2.26
N GLY A 43 -6.48 12.87 1.47
CA GLY A 43 -6.22 12.05 0.29
C GLY A 43 -6.05 10.56 0.56
N HIS A 44 -6.21 10.11 1.80
CA HIS A 44 -6.09 8.68 2.13
C HIS A 44 -7.00 7.80 1.27
N HIS A 45 -8.27 8.18 1.11
CA HIS A 45 -9.23 7.43 0.28
C HIS A 45 -8.77 7.32 -1.16
N GLN A 46 -8.31 8.44 -1.75
CA GLN A 46 -7.90 8.50 -3.15
C GLN A 46 -6.66 7.66 -3.41
N THR A 47 -5.65 7.78 -2.55
CA THR A 47 -4.39 7.04 -2.70
C THR A 47 -4.59 5.54 -2.46
N THR A 48 -5.33 5.17 -1.44
CA THR A 48 -5.66 3.77 -1.15
C THR A 48 -6.45 3.14 -2.30
N HIS A 49 -7.42 3.86 -2.85
CA HIS A 49 -8.21 3.40 -3.99
C HIS A 49 -7.32 3.06 -5.19
N MET A 50 -6.42 3.97 -5.56
CA MET A 50 -5.50 3.74 -6.68
C MET A 50 -4.54 2.58 -6.43
N MET A 51 -4.01 2.46 -5.22
CA MET A 51 -3.11 1.36 -4.86
C MET A 51 -3.83 0.00 -4.90
N ILE A 52 -5.08 -0.05 -4.46
CA ILE A 52 -5.91 -1.26 -4.57
C ILE A 52 -6.10 -1.63 -6.04
N GLN A 53 -6.40 -0.65 -6.91
CA GLN A 53 -6.54 -0.89 -8.34
C GLN A 53 -5.27 -1.50 -8.94
N TRP A 54 -4.10 -0.97 -8.60
CA TRP A 54 -2.83 -1.54 -9.05
C TRP A 54 -2.67 -2.99 -8.62
N LEU A 55 -2.98 -3.32 -7.37
CA LEU A 55 -2.89 -4.70 -6.87
C LEU A 55 -3.87 -5.62 -7.58
N LEU A 56 -5.09 -5.17 -7.87
CA LEU A 56 -6.08 -5.94 -8.61
C LEU A 56 -5.66 -6.22 -10.06
N GLU A 57 -4.91 -5.30 -10.66
CA GLU A 57 -4.42 -5.40 -12.04
C GLU A 57 -3.12 -6.21 -12.16
N THR A 58 -2.48 -6.51 -11.04
CA THR A 58 -1.19 -7.21 -11.01
C THR A 58 -1.38 -8.64 -10.53
N ASP A 59 -0.77 -9.59 -11.19
CA ASP A 59 -0.75 -10.96 -10.71
C ASP A 59 0.30 -11.08 -9.59
N THR A 60 -0.17 -10.95 -8.34
CA THR A 60 0.69 -11.08 -7.15
C THR A 60 0.66 -12.48 -6.54
N ASN A 61 0.02 -13.44 -7.20
CA ASN A 61 -0.03 -14.80 -6.70
C ASN A 61 1.39 -15.38 -6.56
N GLY A 62 1.71 -15.85 -5.37
CA GLY A 62 3.03 -16.37 -5.06
C GLY A 62 4.11 -15.31 -4.82
N HIS A 63 3.79 -14.03 -4.97
CA HIS A 63 4.76 -12.95 -4.76
C HIS A 63 5.07 -12.73 -3.28
N GLU A 64 6.29 -12.25 -3.03
CA GLU A 64 6.65 -11.62 -1.78
C GLU A 64 6.36 -10.13 -1.90
N VAL A 65 5.55 -9.59 -1.00
CA VAL A 65 5.04 -8.21 -1.06
C VAL A 65 5.46 -7.43 0.18
N LEU A 66 6.01 -6.23 -0.04
CA LEU A 66 6.32 -5.28 1.01
C LEU A 66 5.29 -4.14 0.99
N ASP A 67 4.65 -3.91 2.13
CA ASP A 67 3.75 -2.78 2.34
C ASP A 67 4.50 -1.72 3.16
N MET A 68 5.10 -0.76 2.46
CA MET A 68 5.93 0.27 3.05
C MET A 68 5.06 1.48 3.44
N GLY A 69 5.05 1.80 4.74
CA GLY A 69 4.08 2.73 5.30
C GLY A 69 2.72 2.07 5.47
N CYS A 70 2.68 0.89 6.10
CA CYS A 70 1.51 0.00 6.08
C CYS A 70 0.26 0.55 6.78
N GLY A 71 0.38 1.47 7.71
CA GLY A 71 -0.76 2.13 8.34
C GLY A 71 -1.75 1.16 8.99
N THR A 72 -2.94 1.07 8.43
CA THR A 72 -3.97 0.13 8.89
C THR A 72 -3.76 -1.31 8.42
N GLY A 73 -2.86 -1.51 7.44
CA GLY A 73 -2.59 -2.81 6.86
C GLY A 73 -3.42 -3.17 5.64
N ILE A 74 -4.26 -2.28 5.15
CA ILE A 74 -5.18 -2.54 4.03
C ILE A 74 -4.49 -3.16 2.81
N LEU A 75 -3.39 -2.57 2.34
CA LEU A 75 -2.74 -3.02 1.10
C LEU A 75 -2.07 -4.38 1.28
N GLY A 76 -1.38 -4.58 2.41
CA GLY A 76 -0.76 -5.87 2.72
C GLY A 76 -1.79 -6.98 2.88
N ILE A 77 -2.89 -6.71 3.57
CA ILE A 77 -3.98 -7.68 3.74
C ILE A 77 -4.59 -8.05 2.38
N LEU A 78 -4.82 -7.07 1.51
CA LEU A 78 -5.31 -7.34 0.16
C LEU A 78 -4.32 -8.20 -0.63
N ALA A 79 -3.03 -7.91 -0.57
CA ALA A 79 -2.01 -8.72 -1.25
C ALA A 79 -2.05 -10.18 -0.78
N ASP A 80 -2.23 -10.40 0.52
CA ASP A 80 -2.39 -11.74 1.07
C ASP A 80 -3.64 -12.44 0.52
N MET A 81 -4.78 -11.74 0.46
CA MET A 81 -6.02 -12.26 -0.14
C MET A 81 -5.84 -12.60 -1.62
N LEU A 82 -4.99 -11.87 -2.33
CA LEU A 82 -4.69 -12.09 -3.75
C LEU A 82 -3.69 -13.24 -3.98
N GLY A 83 -3.25 -13.91 -2.93
CA GLY A 83 -2.41 -15.10 -3.04
C GLY A 83 -0.91 -14.87 -2.88
N ALA A 84 -0.48 -13.74 -2.34
CA ALA A 84 0.93 -13.50 -2.04
C ALA A 84 1.47 -14.59 -1.10
N SER A 85 2.72 -15.02 -1.34
CA SER A 85 3.36 -16.05 -0.51
C SER A 85 3.87 -15.51 0.82
N ARG A 86 4.26 -14.22 0.83
CA ARG A 86 4.73 -13.52 2.02
C ARG A 86 4.34 -12.05 1.91
N VAL A 87 3.80 -11.50 2.98
CA VAL A 87 3.49 -10.07 3.06
C VAL A 87 4.11 -9.52 4.34
N HIS A 88 4.89 -8.45 4.20
CA HIS A 88 5.51 -7.77 5.32
C HIS A 88 5.20 -6.28 5.26
N GLY A 89 4.78 -5.72 6.39
CA GLY A 89 4.50 -4.29 6.53
C GLY A 89 5.56 -3.60 7.38
N ILE A 90 5.87 -2.35 7.04
CA ILE A 90 6.78 -1.50 7.80
C ILE A 90 6.12 -0.13 7.96
N ASP A 91 6.20 0.42 9.15
CA ASP A 91 5.75 1.79 9.44
C ASP A 91 6.60 2.36 10.57
N ILE A 92 6.85 3.65 10.54
CA ILE A 92 7.63 4.33 11.59
C ILE A 92 6.85 4.46 12.89
N ASP A 93 5.52 4.35 12.82
CA ASP A 93 4.62 4.55 13.96
C ASP A 93 4.24 3.21 14.59
N THR A 94 4.55 3.05 15.88
CA THR A 94 4.18 1.85 16.64
C THR A 94 2.67 1.60 16.60
N TRP A 95 1.85 2.65 16.63
CA TRP A 95 0.40 2.53 16.54
C TRP A 95 -0.04 1.90 15.23
N CYS A 96 0.64 2.25 14.13
CA CYS A 96 0.35 1.66 12.82
C CYS A 96 0.64 0.16 12.84
N ILE A 97 1.73 -0.26 13.45
CA ILE A 97 2.08 -1.68 13.50
C ILE A 97 1.06 -2.46 14.32
N GLU A 98 0.68 -1.96 15.49
CA GLU A 98 -0.37 -2.59 16.30
C GLU A 98 -1.68 -2.70 15.52
N ASN A 99 -2.08 -1.63 14.86
CA ASN A 99 -3.30 -1.59 14.05
C ASN A 99 -3.24 -2.55 12.87
N THR A 100 -2.12 -2.58 12.14
CA THR A 100 -1.89 -3.53 11.06
C THR A 100 -2.07 -4.97 11.52
N LEU A 101 -1.43 -5.35 12.64
CA LEU A 101 -1.48 -6.72 13.14
C LEU A 101 -2.88 -7.11 13.63
N GLU A 102 -3.59 -6.21 14.28
CA GLU A 102 -4.98 -6.44 14.68
C GLU A 102 -5.89 -6.64 13.48
N ASN A 103 -5.74 -5.80 12.45
CA ASN A 103 -6.54 -5.92 11.23
C ASN A 103 -6.18 -7.18 10.43
N ALA A 104 -4.91 -7.57 10.42
CA ALA A 104 -4.47 -8.82 9.81
C ALA A 104 -5.18 -10.01 10.48
N GLU A 105 -5.24 -10.03 11.80
CA GLU A 105 -5.94 -11.07 12.55
C GLU A 105 -7.44 -11.09 12.23
N ARG A 106 -8.10 -9.92 12.17
CA ARG A 106 -9.51 -9.82 11.80
C ARG A 106 -9.84 -10.44 10.45
N ASN A 107 -8.88 -10.41 9.53
CA ASN A 107 -9.05 -10.88 8.16
C ASN A 107 -8.32 -12.22 7.89
N GLN A 108 -7.87 -12.89 8.93
CA GLN A 108 -7.11 -14.16 8.84
C GLN A 108 -5.89 -14.04 7.91
N SER A 109 -5.27 -12.86 7.88
CA SER A 109 -4.05 -12.64 7.13
C SER A 109 -2.82 -13.06 7.91
N LYS A 110 -1.85 -13.63 7.21
CA LYS A 110 -0.57 -14.06 7.78
C LYS A 110 0.51 -12.97 7.70
N MET A 111 0.13 -11.76 7.30
CA MET A 111 1.12 -10.69 7.15
C MET A 111 1.81 -10.39 8.47
N THR A 112 3.09 -10.08 8.38
CA THR A 112 3.92 -9.64 9.50
C THR A 112 4.17 -8.14 9.39
N ALA A 113 4.65 -7.51 10.45
CA ALA A 113 4.94 -6.09 10.44
C ALA A 113 6.01 -5.72 11.46
N ASP A 114 6.82 -4.71 11.14
CA ASP A 114 7.88 -4.17 11.99
C ASP A 114 7.84 -2.64 12.03
N VAL A 115 8.22 -2.08 13.17
CA VAL A 115 8.40 -0.64 13.34
C VAL A 115 9.74 -0.22 12.75
N GLY A 116 9.75 0.81 11.93
CA GLY A 116 10.98 1.38 11.37
C GLY A 116 10.77 2.07 10.04
N GLY A 117 11.86 2.40 9.39
CA GLY A 117 11.90 2.95 8.05
C GLY A 117 12.53 1.98 7.07
N ALA A 118 13.10 2.50 6.00
CA ALA A 118 13.77 1.68 4.98
C ALA A 118 14.96 0.87 5.55
N ASP A 119 15.54 1.32 6.67
CA ASP A 119 16.67 0.68 7.33
C ASP A 119 16.35 -0.69 7.93
N VAL A 120 15.07 -1.01 8.17
CA VAL A 120 14.67 -2.30 8.71
C VAL A 120 14.14 -3.28 7.66
N ILE A 121 14.23 -2.93 6.38
CA ILE A 121 13.83 -3.83 5.31
C ILE A 121 14.82 -5.01 5.26
N GLU A 122 14.29 -6.23 5.32
CA GLU A 122 15.07 -7.45 5.20
C GLU A 122 14.62 -8.26 4.00
N GLY A 123 15.59 -8.73 3.21
CA GLY A 123 15.34 -9.54 2.03
C GLY A 123 14.89 -8.74 0.82
N THR A 124 14.35 -9.44 -0.15
CA THR A 124 13.89 -8.85 -1.42
C THR A 124 12.44 -9.23 -1.70
N PHE A 125 11.79 -8.41 -2.52
CA PHE A 125 10.37 -8.51 -2.78
C PHE A 125 10.07 -8.45 -4.28
N ASP A 126 9.03 -9.15 -4.70
CA ASP A 126 8.51 -9.08 -6.08
C ASP A 126 7.70 -7.81 -6.30
N THR A 127 7.01 -7.35 -5.28
CA THR A 127 6.13 -6.18 -5.32
C THR A 127 6.33 -5.34 -4.06
N ILE A 128 6.47 -4.03 -4.26
CA ILE A 128 6.52 -3.06 -3.15
C ILE A 128 5.40 -2.05 -3.33
N CYS A 129 4.60 -1.84 -2.29
CA CYS A 129 3.62 -0.77 -2.21
C CYS A 129 4.18 0.33 -1.30
N ALA A 130 4.38 1.53 -1.83
CA ALA A 130 4.94 2.65 -1.08
C ALA A 130 3.97 3.84 -1.10
N ASN A 131 3.01 3.82 -0.18
CA ASN A 131 2.03 4.90 -0.01
C ASN A 131 2.50 5.84 1.11
N ILE A 132 3.51 6.64 0.80
CA ILE A 132 4.23 7.48 1.76
C ILE A 132 4.43 8.87 1.13
N ASN A 133 4.68 9.89 1.97
CA ASN A 133 4.92 11.23 1.44
C ASN A 133 6.16 11.30 0.54
N LEU A 134 6.14 12.26 -0.38
CA LEU A 134 7.17 12.42 -1.41
C LEU A 134 8.59 12.53 -0.84
N ASN A 135 8.78 13.30 0.22
CA ASN A 135 10.11 13.52 0.78
C ASN A 135 10.76 12.22 1.25
N VAL A 136 9.98 11.34 1.87
CA VAL A 136 10.45 10.01 2.31
C VAL A 136 10.73 9.13 1.10
N LEU A 137 9.84 9.13 0.10
CA LEU A 137 10.05 8.37 -1.15
C LEU A 137 11.37 8.75 -1.81
N LEU A 138 11.66 10.05 -1.92
CA LEU A 138 12.91 10.53 -2.53
C LEU A 138 14.13 10.16 -1.69
N ALA A 139 14.04 10.29 -0.37
CA ALA A 139 15.15 10.00 0.53
C ALA A 139 15.54 8.51 0.52
N ASP A 140 14.55 7.62 0.42
CA ASP A 140 14.74 6.18 0.58
C ASP A 140 14.68 5.40 -0.75
N MET A 141 14.67 6.08 -1.88
CA MET A 141 14.51 5.47 -3.19
C MET A 141 15.50 4.32 -3.44
N ASN A 142 16.77 4.52 -3.16
CA ASN A 142 17.78 3.49 -3.38
C ASN A 142 17.56 2.25 -2.51
N ALA A 143 17.07 2.44 -1.29
CA ALA A 143 16.77 1.32 -0.38
C ALA A 143 15.61 0.48 -0.92
N TYR A 144 14.56 1.13 -1.44
CA TYR A 144 13.44 0.42 -2.04
C TYR A 144 13.86 -0.37 -3.27
N VAL A 145 14.64 0.25 -4.15
CA VAL A 145 15.12 -0.41 -5.37
C VAL A 145 16.05 -1.59 -5.02
N GLY A 146 16.88 -1.43 -3.98
CA GLY A 146 17.73 -2.51 -3.48
C GLY A 146 16.94 -3.69 -2.92
N ALA A 147 15.76 -3.42 -2.36
CA ALA A 147 14.87 -4.45 -1.82
C ALA A 147 13.94 -5.06 -2.88
N LEU A 148 13.95 -4.54 -4.10
CA LEU A 148 13.11 -5.03 -5.19
C LEU A 148 13.90 -6.00 -6.05
N LYS A 149 13.33 -7.18 -6.33
CA LYS A 149 13.91 -8.17 -7.23
C LYS A 149 13.97 -7.63 -8.65
N GLU A 150 14.92 -8.12 -9.46
CA GLU A 150 14.93 -7.85 -10.89
C GLU A 150 13.61 -8.27 -11.53
N GLY A 151 13.03 -7.40 -12.34
CA GLY A 151 11.70 -7.59 -12.90
C GLY A 151 10.56 -7.27 -11.93
N GLY A 152 10.87 -6.91 -10.70
CA GLY A 152 9.87 -6.57 -9.69
C GLY A 152 9.19 -5.23 -9.95
N THR A 153 8.05 -5.05 -9.33
CA THR A 153 7.18 -3.88 -9.50
C THR A 153 7.08 -3.08 -8.22
N ILE A 154 7.14 -1.76 -8.34
CA ILE A 154 6.88 -0.85 -7.22
C ILE A 154 5.79 0.14 -7.59
N PHE A 155 4.85 0.35 -6.67
CA PHE A 155 3.79 1.33 -6.77
C PHE A 155 4.05 2.44 -5.77
N PHE A 156 4.08 3.68 -6.27
CA PHE A 156 4.23 4.88 -5.44
C PHE A 156 2.92 5.63 -5.39
N SER A 157 2.57 6.19 -4.25
CA SER A 157 1.42 7.07 -4.08
C SER A 157 1.66 8.06 -2.94
N GLY A 158 0.81 9.09 -2.84
CA GLY A 158 0.93 10.10 -1.80
C GLY A 158 1.52 11.42 -2.31
N PHE A 159 1.37 11.73 -3.58
CA PHE A 159 1.90 12.94 -4.23
C PHE A 159 0.92 13.48 -5.27
N TYR A 160 1.23 14.64 -5.82
CA TYR A 160 0.44 15.35 -6.82
C TYR A 160 1.09 15.32 -8.20
N GLU A 161 0.36 15.75 -9.22
CA GLU A 161 0.84 15.78 -10.60
C GLU A 161 2.17 16.52 -10.75
N GLU A 162 2.31 17.69 -10.10
CA GLU A 162 3.52 18.49 -10.16
C GLU A 162 4.76 17.81 -9.59
N ASN A 163 4.57 16.75 -8.77
CA ASN A 163 5.66 15.99 -8.17
C ASN A 163 6.16 14.85 -9.07
N ILE A 164 5.41 14.50 -10.12
CA ILE A 164 5.74 13.34 -10.98
C ILE A 164 7.12 13.46 -11.62
N PRO A 165 7.52 14.59 -12.22
CA PRO A 165 8.85 14.68 -12.84
C PRO A 165 9.98 14.40 -11.85
N THR A 166 9.91 14.96 -10.65
CA THR A 166 10.92 14.77 -9.62
C THR A 166 11.01 13.32 -9.17
N LEU A 167 9.85 12.67 -8.94
CA LEU A 167 9.80 11.29 -8.53
C LEU A 167 10.33 10.35 -9.62
N ARG A 168 9.93 10.58 -10.87
CA ARG A 168 10.39 9.77 -12.01
C ARG A 168 11.88 9.88 -12.23
N GLU A 169 12.42 11.08 -12.12
CA GLU A 169 13.86 11.32 -12.26
C GLU A 169 14.63 10.53 -11.19
N SER A 170 14.22 10.64 -9.93
CA SER A 170 14.83 9.91 -8.83
C SER A 170 14.74 8.39 -9.03
N ALA A 171 13.59 7.90 -9.41
CA ALA A 171 13.35 6.48 -9.64
C ALA A 171 14.16 5.93 -10.82
N SER A 172 14.22 6.68 -11.93
CA SER A 172 15.02 6.31 -13.11
C SER A 172 16.50 6.26 -12.79
N ALA A 173 17.00 7.25 -12.04
CA ALA A 173 18.40 7.28 -11.61
C ALA A 173 18.74 6.07 -10.70
N ALA A 174 17.78 5.55 -9.97
CA ALA A 174 17.96 4.38 -9.12
C ALA A 174 17.79 3.05 -9.87
N GLY A 175 17.43 3.07 -11.16
CA GLY A 175 17.32 1.87 -11.99
C GLY A 175 15.90 1.40 -12.30
N LEU A 176 14.89 2.21 -12.03
CA LEU A 176 13.50 1.88 -12.33
C LEU A 176 13.07 2.41 -13.70
N THR A 177 12.16 1.67 -14.35
CA THR A 177 11.52 2.07 -15.60
C THR A 177 10.05 2.41 -15.35
N TYR A 178 9.61 3.56 -15.84
CA TYR A 178 8.23 3.99 -15.74
C TYR A 178 7.31 3.10 -16.60
N VAL A 179 6.17 2.72 -16.02
CA VAL A 179 5.15 1.90 -16.69
C VAL A 179 3.84 2.66 -16.86
N GLY A 180 3.33 3.30 -15.81
CA GLY A 180 2.04 3.97 -15.89
C GLY A 180 1.72 4.84 -14.70
N VAL A 181 0.64 5.60 -14.84
CA VAL A 181 0.14 6.54 -13.84
C VAL A 181 -1.36 6.35 -13.65
N LYS A 182 -1.80 6.47 -12.42
CA LYS A 182 -3.22 6.63 -12.08
C LYS A 182 -3.43 7.99 -11.48
N GLU A 183 -4.62 8.56 -11.71
CA GLU A 183 -5.03 9.82 -11.11
C GLU A 183 -6.39 9.65 -10.45
N ARG A 184 -6.55 10.30 -9.30
CA ARG A 184 -7.83 10.38 -8.60
C ARG A 184 -7.88 11.71 -7.88
N GLU A 185 -8.76 12.59 -8.34
CA GLU A 185 -8.78 14.00 -7.93
C GLU A 185 -7.40 14.63 -8.16
N GLN A 186 -6.83 15.33 -7.16
CA GLN A 186 -5.49 15.89 -7.28
C GLN A 186 -4.36 14.87 -7.05
N TRP A 187 -4.68 13.67 -6.55
CA TRP A 187 -3.69 12.66 -6.18
C TRP A 187 -3.24 11.82 -7.38
N ARG A 188 -2.00 11.36 -7.31
CA ARG A 188 -1.38 10.54 -8.37
C ARG A 188 -0.73 9.30 -7.77
N SER A 189 -0.65 8.25 -8.59
CA SER A 189 0.07 7.03 -8.26
C SER A 189 0.83 6.54 -9.49
N LEU A 190 2.07 6.10 -9.29
CA LEU A 190 2.93 5.60 -10.36
C LEU A 190 3.24 4.13 -10.18
N LYS A 191 3.30 3.43 -11.32
CA LYS A 191 3.82 2.07 -11.42
C LYS A 191 5.17 2.10 -12.13
N MET A 192 6.19 1.52 -11.50
CA MET A 192 7.53 1.39 -12.06
C MET A 192 8.06 -0.03 -11.89
N VAL A 193 9.01 -0.41 -12.73
CA VAL A 193 9.58 -1.77 -12.77
C VAL A 193 11.09 -1.70 -12.72
N LYS A 194 11.71 -2.65 -12.02
CA LYS A 194 13.16 -2.79 -11.97
C LYS A 194 13.73 -3.64 -13.09
#